data_476247cc8f917b6b7a8dab1901d001ae
#
_entry.id   476247cc8f917b6b7a8dab1901d001ae
#
_cell.length_a   1.000
_cell.length_b   1.000
_cell.length_c   1.000
_cell.angle_alpha   90.00
_cell.angle_beta   90.00
_cell.angle_gamma   90.00
#
_symmetry.space_group_name_H-M   'P 1'
#
loop_
_entity.id
_entity.type
_entity.pdbx_description
1 polymer ?
#
loop_
_entity_poly.entity_id
_entity_poly.type
_entity_poly.pdbx_seq_one_letter_code
_entity_poly.pdbx_strand_id
1 'polypeptide(L)'
;IDKTYMDPLSYFEEDDEIVFFRKLGIKRNSVILPPHYELLACNYPSQVQLTKDGRIKVSFMNDSPQAVNLKVKGRKLKPGKSIKLSTTNTYKYDGSGSGRNRSKARIGWSFTERAFQNRDIVYFLQQPETHSFKLYHDYTETREGMDRYLNIGRAGSNASDPYTILLDTGENLKVEELNNTYWEVETGE
;
A
#
# COMPACT_ATOMS: atom_id res chain seq x y z
N ILE A 1 0.53 -4.06 12.27
CA ILE A 1 0.07 -2.67 12.51
C ILE A 1 -1.16 -2.43 11.66
N ASP A 2 -2.24 -2.01 12.26
CA ASP A 2 -3.49 -1.62 11.61
C ASP A 2 -3.80 -0.15 11.92
N LYS A 3 -4.20 0.63 10.92
CA LYS A 3 -4.50 2.06 11.06
C LYS A 3 -5.51 2.50 10.01
N THR A 4 -6.25 3.56 10.34
CA THR A 4 -7.07 4.27 9.35
C THR A 4 -6.39 5.59 8.98
N TYR A 5 -6.28 5.86 7.69
CA TYR A 5 -5.78 7.12 7.16
C TYR A 5 -6.89 7.87 6.43
N MET A 6 -7.03 9.14 6.70
CA MET A 6 -7.70 10.10 5.84
C MET A 6 -6.61 10.87 5.08
N ASP A 7 -6.56 10.69 3.76
CA ASP A 7 -5.52 11.26 2.89
C ASP A 7 -6.12 11.63 1.54
N PRO A 8 -6.77 12.80 1.45
CA PRO A 8 -7.43 13.24 0.21
C PRO A 8 -6.47 13.49 -0.94
N LEU A 9 -5.17 13.63 -0.67
CA LEU A 9 -4.15 13.75 -1.71
C LEU A 9 -3.75 12.39 -2.31
N SER A 10 -3.99 11.30 -1.56
CA SER A 10 -3.70 9.94 -2.04
C SER A 10 -4.93 9.20 -2.53
N TYR A 11 -6.12 9.52 -2.01
CA TYR A 11 -7.35 8.84 -2.36
C TYR A 11 -8.49 9.84 -2.55
N PHE A 12 -8.99 9.93 -3.78
CA PHE A 12 -9.96 10.93 -4.20
C PHE A 12 -10.79 10.45 -5.39
N GLU A 13 -11.85 11.18 -5.72
CA GLU A 13 -12.65 11.00 -6.93
C GLU A 13 -12.29 12.05 -7.99
N GLU A 14 -12.25 11.60 -9.25
CA GLU A 14 -12.03 12.42 -10.44
C GLU A 14 -12.87 11.83 -11.58
N ASP A 15 -13.82 12.59 -12.16
CA ASP A 15 -14.66 12.18 -13.28
C ASP A 15 -15.40 10.84 -13.07
N ASP A 16 -16.08 10.67 -11.95
CA ASP A 16 -16.76 9.42 -11.53
C ASP A 16 -15.82 8.21 -11.34
N GLU A 17 -14.53 8.42 -11.32
CA GLU A 17 -13.52 7.41 -11.06
C GLU A 17 -12.89 7.64 -9.69
N ILE A 18 -12.66 6.57 -8.94
CA ILE A 18 -11.78 6.64 -7.77
C ILE A 18 -10.32 6.56 -8.22
N VAL A 19 -9.50 7.38 -7.62
CA VAL A 19 -8.06 7.40 -7.85
C VAL A 19 -7.33 7.18 -6.53
N PHE A 20 -6.55 6.10 -6.47
CA PHE A 20 -5.55 5.92 -5.42
C PHE A 20 -4.17 6.19 -6.01
N PHE A 21 -3.51 7.24 -5.54
CA PHE A 21 -2.20 7.68 -6.02
C PHE A 21 -1.25 7.86 -4.85
N ARG A 22 -0.21 7.04 -4.81
CA ARG A 22 0.74 7.08 -3.69
C ARG A 22 2.15 6.70 -4.11
N LYS A 23 3.15 7.42 -3.57
CA LYS A 23 4.55 7.05 -3.68
C LYS A 23 4.85 5.95 -2.66
N LEU A 24 5.23 4.76 -3.13
CA LEU A 24 5.41 3.56 -2.32
C LEU A 24 6.84 3.05 -2.41
N GLY A 25 7.50 3.01 -1.26
CA GLY A 25 8.86 2.50 -1.13
C GLY A 25 8.93 1.02 -0.71
N ILE A 26 7.84 0.45 -0.22
CA ILE A 26 7.77 -0.93 0.25
C ILE A 26 7.76 -1.90 -0.95
N LYS A 27 8.37 -3.06 -0.78
CA LYS A 27 8.53 -4.04 -1.87
C LYS A 27 7.20 -4.68 -2.25
N ARG A 28 6.43 -5.18 -1.28
CA ARG A 28 5.15 -5.84 -1.51
C ARG A 28 4.00 -4.95 -1.07
N ASN A 29 3.07 -4.72 -1.98
CA ASN A 29 1.94 -3.85 -1.73
C ASN A 29 0.69 -4.41 -2.38
N SER A 30 -0.46 -4.21 -1.74
CA SER A 30 -1.76 -4.53 -2.31
C SER A 30 -2.74 -3.38 -2.04
N VAL A 31 -3.62 -3.14 -3.01
CA VAL A 31 -4.73 -2.20 -2.90
C VAL A 31 -6.03 -2.97 -3.08
N ILE A 32 -6.95 -2.87 -2.13
CA ILE A 32 -8.28 -3.47 -2.21
C ILE A 32 -9.29 -2.35 -2.45
N LEU A 33 -9.98 -2.44 -3.57
CA LEU A 33 -10.99 -1.45 -3.96
C LEU A 33 -12.21 -1.51 -3.02
N PRO A 34 -13.00 -0.42 -2.93
CA PRO A 34 -14.26 -0.46 -2.19
C PRO A 34 -15.21 -1.52 -2.75
N PRO A 35 -16.22 -1.95 -1.98
CA PRO A 35 -17.28 -2.83 -2.50
C PRO A 35 -17.97 -2.20 -3.71
N HIS A 36 -18.31 -3.02 -4.71
CA HIS A 36 -19.01 -2.61 -5.93
C HIS A 36 -18.21 -1.68 -6.86
N TYR A 37 -16.87 -1.75 -6.82
CA TYR A 37 -16.00 -1.05 -7.76
C TYR A 37 -15.28 -2.03 -8.67
N GLU A 38 -15.15 -1.69 -9.96
CA GLU A 38 -14.32 -2.38 -10.95
C GLU A 38 -12.98 -1.67 -11.11
N LEU A 39 -11.93 -2.42 -11.44
CA LEU A 39 -10.62 -1.87 -11.77
C LEU A 39 -10.63 -1.35 -13.20
N LEU A 40 -10.24 -0.11 -13.41
CA LEU A 40 -10.06 0.49 -14.73
C LEU A 40 -8.61 0.46 -15.18
N ALA A 41 -7.69 0.83 -14.30
CA ALA A 41 -6.28 0.92 -14.63
C ALA A 41 -5.39 0.74 -13.40
N CYS A 42 -4.19 0.20 -13.65
CA CYS A 42 -3.06 0.23 -12.74
C CYS A 42 -1.82 0.55 -13.57
N ASN A 43 -1.03 1.53 -13.15
CA ASN A 43 0.17 1.93 -13.89
C ASN A 43 1.40 1.06 -13.63
N TYR A 44 1.24 -0.03 -12.87
CA TYR A 44 2.28 -1.02 -12.59
C TYR A 44 1.81 -2.43 -12.95
N PRO A 45 2.70 -3.32 -13.43
CA PRO A 45 2.39 -4.74 -13.58
C PRO A 45 1.88 -5.31 -12.27
N SER A 46 0.67 -5.86 -12.28
CA SER A 46 -0.04 -6.25 -11.07
C SER A 46 -0.81 -7.54 -11.27
N GLN A 47 -0.91 -8.31 -10.19
CA GLN A 47 -1.82 -9.43 -10.11
C GLN A 47 -3.18 -8.93 -9.61
N VAL A 48 -4.25 -9.25 -10.32
CA VAL A 48 -5.62 -8.88 -9.95
C VAL A 48 -6.37 -10.14 -9.54
N GLN A 49 -7.02 -10.09 -8.40
CA GLN A 49 -7.82 -11.20 -7.88
C GLN A 49 -9.05 -10.69 -7.11
N LEU A 50 -10.05 -11.54 -6.94
CA LEU A 50 -11.16 -11.27 -6.04
C LEU A 50 -10.82 -11.74 -4.61
N THR A 51 -11.16 -10.92 -3.64
CA THR A 51 -11.17 -11.29 -2.24
C THR A 51 -12.37 -12.19 -1.92
N LYS A 52 -12.40 -12.82 -0.76
CA LYS A 52 -13.53 -13.68 -0.34
C LYS A 52 -14.86 -12.92 -0.27
N ASP A 53 -14.82 -11.63 0.01
CA ASP A 53 -15.98 -10.73 0.05
C ASP A 53 -16.30 -10.07 -1.30
N GLY A 54 -15.67 -10.54 -2.39
CA GLY A 54 -15.96 -10.12 -3.77
C GLY A 54 -15.35 -8.78 -4.19
N ARG A 55 -14.45 -8.20 -3.40
CA ARG A 55 -13.74 -6.97 -3.79
C ARG A 55 -12.53 -7.30 -4.66
N ILE A 56 -12.14 -6.34 -5.48
CA ILE A 56 -10.92 -6.45 -6.28
C ILE A 56 -9.69 -6.12 -5.41
N LYS A 57 -8.74 -7.05 -5.39
CA LYS A 57 -7.40 -6.86 -4.83
C LYS A 57 -6.40 -6.76 -5.97
N VAL A 58 -5.64 -5.66 -6.01
CA VAL A 58 -4.55 -5.41 -6.94
C VAL A 58 -3.25 -5.52 -6.16
N SER A 59 -2.44 -6.52 -6.45
CA SER A 59 -1.15 -6.76 -5.79
C SER A 59 -0.01 -6.48 -6.75
N PHE A 60 1.00 -5.76 -6.31
CA PHE A 60 2.18 -5.49 -7.10
C PHE A 60 3.45 -5.56 -6.26
N MET A 61 4.56 -5.81 -6.94
CA MET A 61 5.88 -5.84 -6.34
C MET A 61 6.70 -4.68 -6.88
N ASN A 62 7.21 -3.83 -5.99
CA ASN A 62 8.21 -2.84 -6.35
C ASN A 62 9.58 -3.53 -6.37
N ASP A 63 10.06 -3.86 -7.55
CA ASP A 63 11.38 -4.45 -7.79
C ASP A 63 12.49 -3.39 -7.92
N SER A 64 12.09 -2.10 -7.99
CA SER A 64 13.02 -0.98 -8.02
C SER A 64 13.65 -0.73 -6.64
N PRO A 65 14.93 -0.32 -6.60
CA PRO A 65 15.55 0.15 -5.37
C PRO A 65 14.94 1.46 -4.84
N GLN A 66 14.15 2.15 -5.66
CA GLN A 66 13.52 3.43 -5.34
C GLN A 66 12.02 3.27 -5.09
N ALA A 67 11.45 4.29 -4.43
CA ALA A 67 10.00 4.37 -4.30
C ALA A 67 9.35 4.67 -5.66
N VAL A 68 8.23 4.03 -5.94
CA VAL A 68 7.47 4.14 -7.17
C VAL A 68 6.15 4.88 -6.95
N ASN A 69 5.71 5.62 -7.96
CA ASN A 69 4.42 6.31 -7.94
C ASN A 69 3.34 5.35 -8.45
N LEU A 70 2.66 4.66 -7.52
CA LEU A 70 1.52 3.82 -7.87
C LEU A 70 0.29 4.68 -8.14
N LYS A 71 -0.40 4.39 -9.24
CA LYS A 71 -1.73 4.93 -9.54
C LYS A 71 -2.68 3.78 -9.89
N VAL A 72 -3.75 3.64 -9.11
CA VAL A 72 -4.83 2.69 -9.34
C VAL A 72 -6.11 3.50 -9.56
N LYS A 73 -6.84 3.19 -10.63
CA LYS A 73 -8.14 3.78 -10.93
C LYS A 73 -9.23 2.72 -10.88
N GLY A 74 -10.37 3.08 -10.34
CA GLY A 74 -11.55 2.23 -10.31
C GLY A 74 -12.81 3.03 -10.58
N ARG A 75 -13.88 2.34 -10.92
CA ARG A 75 -15.20 2.95 -11.14
C ARG A 75 -16.28 2.12 -10.48
N LYS A 76 -17.32 2.80 -9.99
CA LYS A 76 -18.47 2.14 -9.41
C LYS A 76 -19.19 1.29 -10.45
N LEU A 77 -19.51 0.05 -10.12
CA LEU A 77 -20.26 -0.85 -11.00
C LEU A 77 -21.68 -0.32 -11.20
N LYS A 78 -22.15 -0.38 -12.42
CA LYS A 78 -23.57 -0.11 -12.73
C LYS A 78 -24.44 -1.18 -12.09
N PRO A 79 -25.67 -0.84 -11.63
CA PRO A 79 -26.61 -1.81 -11.10
C PRO A 79 -26.79 -3.02 -12.02
N GLY A 80 -26.80 -4.23 -11.46
CA GLY A 80 -26.95 -5.49 -12.21
C GLY A 80 -25.67 -6.02 -12.88
N LYS A 81 -24.55 -5.29 -12.84
CA LYS A 81 -23.25 -5.81 -13.30
C LYS A 81 -22.52 -6.52 -12.18
N SER A 82 -21.92 -7.65 -12.50
CA SER A 82 -20.99 -8.38 -11.62
C SER A 82 -19.57 -8.26 -12.15
N ILE A 83 -18.60 -8.30 -11.24
CA ILE A 83 -17.18 -8.33 -11.58
C ILE A 83 -16.89 -9.70 -12.20
N LYS A 84 -16.39 -9.69 -13.44
CA LYS A 84 -15.83 -10.88 -14.09
C LYS A 84 -14.36 -10.61 -14.33
N LEU A 85 -13.49 -11.32 -13.61
CA LEU A 85 -12.08 -11.33 -13.95
C LEU A 85 -11.90 -12.23 -15.18
N SER A 86 -11.52 -11.64 -16.32
CA SER A 86 -11.06 -12.43 -17.45
C SER A 86 -9.71 -13.04 -17.11
N THR A 87 -9.56 -14.32 -17.29
CA THR A 87 -8.28 -15.05 -17.11
C THR A 87 -7.29 -14.76 -18.23
N THR A 88 -7.65 -13.94 -19.20
CA THR A 88 -6.77 -13.58 -20.32
C THR A 88 -5.86 -12.42 -19.89
N ASN A 89 -4.70 -12.76 -19.35
CA ASN A 89 -3.60 -11.80 -19.13
C ASN A 89 -2.99 -11.40 -20.48
N THR A 90 -3.60 -10.49 -21.20
CA THR A 90 -2.98 -9.86 -22.36
C THR A 90 -2.29 -8.58 -21.88
N TYR A 91 -1.10 -8.72 -21.33
CA TYR A 91 -0.20 -7.57 -21.17
C TYR A 91 0.25 -7.14 -22.57
N LYS A 92 -0.32 -6.09 -23.12
CA LYS A 92 0.35 -5.35 -24.18
C LYS A 92 1.49 -4.58 -23.51
N TYR A 93 2.69 -5.12 -23.58
CA TYR A 93 3.91 -4.38 -23.29
C TYR A 93 4.06 -3.34 -24.39
N ASP A 94 3.75 -2.08 -24.07
CA ASP A 94 4.15 -0.94 -24.87
C ASP A 94 5.65 -0.80 -24.72
N GLY A 95 6.38 -1.17 -25.78
CA GLY A 95 7.84 -1.20 -25.84
C GLY A 95 8.54 0.16 -25.78
N SER A 96 7.90 1.21 -25.26
CA SER A 96 8.49 2.55 -25.08
C SER A 96 9.36 2.69 -23.82
N GLY A 97 9.92 1.59 -23.33
CA GLY A 97 10.92 1.57 -22.26
C GLY A 97 12.25 2.10 -22.76
N SER A 98 12.45 3.40 -22.66
CA SER A 98 13.68 4.12 -22.96
C SER A 98 14.89 3.53 -22.25
N GLY A 99 15.96 3.49 -23.03
CA GLY A 99 17.33 3.15 -22.78
C GLY A 99 17.84 3.06 -21.34
N ARG A 100 18.56 1.97 -21.14
CA ARG A 100 19.43 1.74 -19.99
C ARG A 100 20.48 2.83 -19.86
N ASN A 101 20.18 3.89 -19.15
CA ASN A 101 21.21 4.72 -18.55
C ASN A 101 21.67 4.06 -17.26
N ARG A 102 22.73 3.26 -17.34
CA ARG A 102 23.54 2.87 -16.20
C ARG A 102 24.30 4.09 -15.68
N SER A 103 23.60 5.04 -15.08
CA SER A 103 24.24 5.97 -14.17
C SER A 103 24.60 5.18 -12.92
N LYS A 104 25.88 5.16 -12.55
CA LYS A 104 26.37 4.66 -11.26
C LYS A 104 25.63 5.41 -10.15
N ALA A 105 24.49 4.87 -9.72
CA ALA A 105 23.75 5.39 -8.57
C ALA A 105 24.65 5.21 -7.36
N ARG A 106 24.99 6.30 -6.70
CA ARG A 106 25.54 6.28 -5.35
C ARG A 106 24.58 5.46 -4.50
N ILE A 107 25.07 4.33 -3.99
CA ILE A 107 24.34 3.47 -3.06
C ILE A 107 24.13 4.29 -1.80
N GLY A 108 22.97 4.89 -1.64
CA GLY A 108 22.57 5.57 -0.41
C GLY A 108 22.15 4.53 0.64
N TRP A 109 22.26 4.89 1.89
CA TRP A 109 21.99 4.08 3.10
C TRP A 109 20.60 3.41 3.16
N SER A 110 19.66 3.79 2.29
CA SER A 110 18.32 3.17 2.20
C SER A 110 18.33 1.70 1.77
N PHE A 111 19.41 1.19 1.20
CA PHE A 111 19.54 -0.22 0.81
C PHE A 111 19.69 -1.15 2.02
N THR A 112 20.35 -0.69 3.07
CA THR A 112 20.64 -1.50 4.27
C THR A 112 19.37 -1.82 5.04
N GLU A 113 18.46 -0.86 5.17
CA GLU A 113 17.23 -1.02 5.92
C GLU A 113 16.29 -2.03 5.27
N ARG A 114 16.13 -1.99 3.94
CA ARG A 114 15.29 -2.95 3.20
C ARG A 114 15.82 -4.39 3.21
N ALA A 115 17.10 -4.59 3.43
CA ALA A 115 17.70 -5.91 3.48
C ALA A 115 17.32 -6.66 4.77
N PHE A 116 17.07 -5.94 5.86
CA PHE A 116 16.77 -6.52 7.18
C PHE A 116 15.27 -6.52 7.51
N GLN A 117 14.45 -5.89 6.70
CA GLN A 117 13.03 -5.74 6.95
C GLN A 117 12.19 -6.38 5.86
N ASN A 118 11.35 -7.34 6.26
CA ASN A 118 10.34 -7.89 5.41
C ASN A 118 9.01 -7.19 5.69
N ARG A 119 8.42 -6.55 4.69
CA ARG A 119 7.22 -5.72 4.84
C ARG A 119 6.20 -6.03 3.76
N ASP A 120 4.97 -6.27 4.19
CA ASP A 120 3.79 -6.34 3.35
C ASP A 120 2.80 -5.26 3.76
N ILE A 121 2.34 -4.47 2.81
CA ILE A 121 1.32 -3.46 3.08
C ILE A 121 0.08 -3.71 2.23
N VAL A 122 -1.08 -3.67 2.88
CA VAL A 122 -2.38 -3.75 2.23
C VAL A 122 -3.17 -2.48 2.53
N TYR A 123 -3.60 -1.79 1.49
CA TYR A 123 -4.47 -0.62 1.54
C TYR A 123 -5.90 -1.07 1.26
N PHE A 124 -6.79 -0.94 2.22
CA PHE A 124 -8.23 -1.21 2.07
C PHE A 124 -8.95 0.11 1.82
N LEU A 125 -9.22 0.44 0.57
CA LEU A 125 -9.93 1.67 0.24
C LEU A 125 -11.36 1.61 0.79
N GLN A 126 -11.77 2.67 1.49
CA GLN A 126 -13.12 2.85 1.99
C GLN A 126 -13.99 3.54 0.93
N GLN A 127 -15.22 3.89 1.28
CA GLN A 127 -16.07 4.65 0.35
C GLN A 127 -15.36 5.97 0.01
N PRO A 128 -15.35 6.38 -1.26
CA PRO A 128 -14.48 7.46 -1.75
C PRO A 128 -14.76 8.82 -1.12
N GLU A 129 -16.00 9.09 -0.75
CA GLU A 129 -16.42 10.32 -0.07
C GLU A 129 -15.72 10.52 1.29
N THR A 130 -15.17 9.46 1.87
CA THR A 130 -14.40 9.53 3.13
C THR A 130 -12.95 9.93 2.91
N HIS A 131 -12.43 9.85 1.70
CA HIS A 131 -11.01 9.99 1.35
C HIS A 131 -10.10 9.12 2.23
N SER A 132 -10.63 8.00 2.74
CA SER A 132 -9.99 7.19 3.77
C SER A 132 -9.69 5.77 3.29
N PHE A 133 -8.66 5.20 3.87
CA PHE A 133 -8.31 3.79 3.71
C PHE A 133 -7.77 3.22 5.02
N LYS A 134 -8.08 1.95 5.29
CA LYS A 134 -7.38 1.19 6.31
C LYS A 134 -6.07 0.69 5.73
N LEU A 135 -5.02 0.72 6.55
CA LEU A 135 -3.71 0.20 6.20
C LEU A 135 -3.37 -0.94 7.16
N TYR A 136 -3.18 -2.12 6.59
CA TYR A 136 -2.57 -3.24 7.28
C TYR A 136 -1.10 -3.32 6.88
N HIS A 137 -0.22 -3.38 7.87
CA HIS A 137 1.22 -3.45 7.67
C HIS A 137 1.78 -4.61 8.47
N ASP A 138 2.16 -5.66 7.76
CA ASP A 138 2.94 -6.75 8.29
C ASP A 138 4.43 -6.41 8.19
N TYR A 139 5.16 -6.62 9.27
CA TYR A 139 6.53 -6.19 9.41
C TYR A 139 7.34 -7.19 10.21
N THR A 140 8.44 -7.65 9.64
CA THR A 140 9.42 -8.48 10.33
C THR A 140 10.74 -7.74 10.39
N GLU A 141 11.30 -7.60 11.60
CA GLU A 141 12.62 -7.05 11.83
C GLU A 141 13.60 -8.20 12.10
N THR A 142 14.75 -8.16 11.46
CA THR A 142 15.80 -9.17 11.62
C THR A 142 17.08 -8.64 12.28
N ARG A 143 17.11 -7.35 12.61
CA ARG A 143 18.23 -6.75 13.34
C ARG A 143 18.06 -7.00 14.83
N GLU A 144 19.08 -7.52 15.46
CA GLU A 144 19.11 -7.72 16.91
C GLU A 144 19.11 -6.38 17.66
N GLY A 145 18.42 -6.34 18.81
CA GLY A 145 18.38 -5.17 19.69
C GLY A 145 17.48 -4.03 19.21
N MET A 146 16.63 -4.25 18.22
CA MET A 146 15.63 -3.28 17.79
C MET A 146 14.33 -3.49 18.56
N ASP A 147 14.13 -2.70 19.61
CA ASP A 147 12.97 -2.74 20.49
C ASP A 147 11.82 -1.82 20.07
N ARG A 148 12.02 -0.99 19.02
CA ARG A 148 11.08 0.04 18.61
C ARG A 148 11.00 0.15 17.10
N TYR A 149 9.79 0.45 16.64
CA TYR A 149 9.49 0.76 15.23
C TYR A 149 8.86 2.15 15.11
N LEU A 150 9.52 3.04 14.38
CA LEU A 150 8.99 4.36 14.08
C LEU A 150 8.19 4.32 12.78
N ASN A 151 6.90 4.61 12.87
CA ASN A 151 6.06 4.75 11.70
C ASN A 151 5.81 6.23 11.40
N ILE A 152 6.28 6.65 10.22
CA ILE A 152 6.18 8.03 9.76
C ILE A 152 4.92 8.18 8.91
N GLY A 153 4.00 9.04 9.33
CA GLY A 153 2.85 9.46 8.55
C GLY A 153 3.27 10.37 7.40
N ARG A 154 2.42 10.48 6.41
CA ARG A 154 2.62 11.42 5.30
C ARG A 154 2.13 12.80 5.71
N ALA A 155 2.84 13.86 5.33
CA ALA A 155 2.37 15.22 5.50
C ALA A 155 1.02 15.42 4.77
N GLY A 156 0.04 16.00 5.46
CA GLY A 156 -1.33 16.18 4.95
C GLY A 156 -2.26 14.98 5.08
N SER A 157 -1.78 13.84 5.64
CA SER A 157 -2.65 12.73 6.03
C SER A 157 -2.90 12.74 7.54
N ASN A 158 -4.07 12.27 7.94
CA ASN A 158 -4.43 12.07 9.33
C ASN A 158 -4.58 10.56 9.60
N ALA A 159 -3.90 10.03 10.60
CA ALA A 159 -3.98 8.64 11.00
C ALA A 159 -4.78 8.51 12.30
N SER A 160 -5.65 7.53 12.39
CA SER A 160 -6.43 7.21 13.58
C SER A 160 -6.37 5.73 13.90
N ASP A 161 -6.71 5.42 15.15
CA ASP A 161 -6.90 4.06 15.66
C ASP A 161 -5.72 3.12 15.39
N PRO A 162 -4.47 3.49 15.74
CA PRO A 162 -3.33 2.63 15.55
C PRO A 162 -3.43 1.41 16.48
N TYR A 163 -3.25 0.24 15.89
CA TYR A 163 -3.28 -1.03 16.61
C TYR A 163 -2.12 -1.90 16.13
N THR A 164 -1.41 -2.51 17.06
CA THR A 164 -0.27 -3.36 16.73
C THR A 164 -0.27 -4.62 17.58
N ILE A 165 -0.03 -5.77 16.97
CA ILE A 165 0.12 -7.07 17.63
C ILE A 165 1.48 -7.65 17.27
N LEU A 166 2.08 -8.32 18.23
CA LEU A 166 3.18 -9.26 17.99
C LEU A 166 2.58 -10.56 17.44
N LEU A 167 2.88 -10.90 16.18
CA LEU A 167 2.22 -12.02 15.49
C LEU A 167 2.58 -13.38 16.11
N ASP A 168 3.74 -13.51 16.69
CA ASP A 168 4.24 -14.77 17.31
C ASP A 168 3.48 -15.13 18.58
N THR A 169 3.07 -14.15 19.36
CA THR A 169 2.41 -14.36 20.66
C THR A 169 0.95 -13.94 20.69
N GLY A 170 0.52 -13.08 19.74
CA GLY A 170 -0.79 -12.44 19.74
C GLY A 170 -0.90 -11.29 20.76
N GLU A 171 0.21 -10.85 21.35
CA GLU A 171 0.23 -9.79 22.35
C GLU A 171 0.05 -8.41 21.69
N ASN A 172 -0.72 -7.55 22.36
CA ASN A 172 -0.86 -6.15 21.93
C ASN A 172 0.38 -5.37 22.32
N LEU A 173 0.99 -4.71 21.33
CA LEU A 173 2.14 -3.85 21.57
C LEU A 173 1.68 -2.41 21.86
N LYS A 174 2.44 -1.73 22.68
CA LYS A 174 2.22 -0.31 22.99
C LYS A 174 2.50 0.55 21.77
N VAL A 175 1.58 1.46 21.47
CA VAL A 175 1.74 2.45 20.42
C VAL A 175 1.65 3.83 21.04
N GLU A 176 2.65 4.66 20.79
CA GLU A 176 2.69 6.06 21.25
C GLU A 176 2.68 7.01 20.06
N GLU A 177 1.82 8.03 20.13
CA GLU A 177 1.85 9.15 19.19
C GLU A 177 2.86 10.18 19.67
N LEU A 178 3.90 10.41 18.89
CA LEU A 178 4.91 11.44 19.19
C LEU A 178 4.47 12.82 18.70
N ASN A 179 3.78 12.86 17.56
CA ASN A 179 3.10 14.04 17.00
C ASN A 179 2.22 13.57 15.83
N ASN A 180 1.46 14.46 15.20
CA ASN A 180 0.52 14.10 14.12
C ASN A 180 1.16 13.33 12.92
N THR A 181 2.46 13.17 12.91
CA THR A 181 3.20 12.55 11.79
C THR A 181 3.96 11.29 12.23
N TYR A 182 4.25 11.13 13.51
CA TYR A 182 5.12 10.05 14.01
C TYR A 182 4.41 9.20 15.05
N TRP A 183 4.51 7.89 14.89
CA TRP A 183 4.02 6.87 15.80
C TRP A 183 5.15 5.93 16.15
N GLU A 184 5.37 5.71 17.43
CA GLU A 184 6.36 4.76 17.93
C GLU A 184 5.66 3.51 18.42
N VAL A 185 6.19 2.36 18.04
CA VAL A 185 5.70 1.04 18.48
C VAL A 185 6.82 0.33 19.19
N GLU A 186 6.58 -0.09 20.42
CA GLU A 186 7.49 -0.99 21.14
C GLU A 186 7.36 -2.39 20.53
N THR A 187 8.48 -2.99 20.13
CA THR A 187 8.47 -4.28 19.44
C THR A 187 8.67 -5.48 20.39
N GLY A 188 8.76 -5.21 21.70
CA GLY A 188 9.04 -6.26 22.69
C GLY A 188 10.46 -6.83 22.56
N GLU A 189 11.02 -7.31 23.65
CA GLU A 189 12.28 -8.07 23.67
C GLU A 189 12.09 -9.49 23.13
#